data_5dfbed139e9a06595d47ab02ad03b87f
#
_entry.id   5dfbed139e9a06595d47ab02ad03b87f
#
_cell.length_a   1.000
_cell.length_b   1.000
_cell.length_c   1.000
_cell.angle_alpha   90.00
_cell.angle_beta   90.00
_cell.angle_gamma   90.00
#
_symmetry.space_group_name_H-M   'P 1'
#
loop_
_entity.id
_entity.type
_entity.pdbx_description
1 polymer ?
#
loop_
_entity_poly.entity_id
_entity_poly.type
_entity_poly.pdbx_seq_one_letter_code
_entity_poly.pdbx_strand_id
1 'polypeptide(L)'
;MSTSSFPPVKEFFLLGKTLKSHGTGGHLRLLVEERFRSYIKPGAFVFLDLDGSRVPFKIKEVEDGQHFVMLLADINGKQESDTLTGKEIWLPLEQVKPRHQKSPRNINEKWDDYSILDQKSGLTYTILRTEEYPQQLMAVVDIEGRDVLIPLSDQLITEIDKDQKIIHMEIPEGLLEL
;
A
#
# COMPACT_ATOMS: atom_id res chain seq x y z
N MET A 1 -2.42 19.95 -31.57
CA MET A 1 -1.84 19.99 -30.22
C MET A 1 -2.96 19.71 -29.22
N SER A 2 -3.17 18.46 -28.86
CA SER A 2 -4.18 18.11 -27.85
C SER A 2 -3.50 18.13 -26.49
N THR A 3 -3.68 19.21 -25.75
CA THR A 3 -3.37 19.27 -24.33
C THR A 3 -4.34 18.36 -23.61
N SER A 4 -3.87 17.16 -23.24
CA SER A 4 -4.58 16.31 -22.30
C SER A 4 -4.62 17.02 -20.96
N SER A 5 -5.71 17.74 -20.71
CA SER A 5 -5.95 18.41 -19.44
C SER A 5 -6.36 17.37 -18.40
N PHE A 6 -5.39 16.83 -17.67
CA PHE A 6 -5.71 16.17 -16.40
C PHE A 6 -6.13 17.26 -15.41
N PRO A 7 -7.22 17.06 -14.67
CA PRO A 7 -7.58 17.96 -13.57
C PRO A 7 -6.43 18.00 -12.55
N PRO A 8 -6.24 19.11 -11.84
CA PRO A 8 -5.20 19.22 -10.84
C PRO A 8 -5.45 18.18 -9.74
N VAL A 9 -4.65 17.12 -9.75
CA VAL A 9 -4.71 16.08 -8.71
C VAL A 9 -4.08 16.64 -7.45
N LYS A 10 -4.87 16.80 -6.39
CA LYS A 10 -4.41 17.40 -5.14
C LYS A 10 -3.54 16.44 -4.31
N GLU A 11 -3.83 15.15 -4.34
CA GLU A 11 -3.16 14.15 -3.52
C GLU A 11 -2.87 12.88 -4.32
N PHE A 12 -1.74 12.26 -4.03
CA PHE A 12 -1.31 11.02 -4.67
C PHE A 12 -1.05 9.95 -3.61
N PHE A 13 -1.31 8.72 -3.99
CA PHE A 13 -1.06 7.53 -3.20
C PHE A 13 0.08 6.71 -3.83
N LEU A 14 1.07 6.32 -3.02
CA LEU A 14 2.19 5.48 -3.45
C LEU A 14 1.74 4.02 -3.55
N LEU A 15 1.82 3.44 -4.75
CA LEU A 15 1.51 2.02 -4.97
C LEU A 15 2.72 1.10 -4.79
N GLY A 16 3.90 1.60 -5.10
CA GLY A 16 5.12 0.81 -5.12
C GLY A 16 6.19 1.44 -6.02
N LYS A 17 7.01 0.61 -6.63
CA LYS A 17 8.08 1.08 -7.52
C LYS A 17 8.33 0.13 -8.69
N THR A 18 8.88 0.69 -9.76
CA THR A 18 9.43 -0.08 -10.88
C THR A 18 10.76 -0.72 -10.48
N LEU A 19 11.01 -1.91 -10.99
CA LEU A 19 12.28 -2.62 -10.90
C LEU A 19 12.94 -2.66 -12.29
N LYS A 20 13.93 -3.52 -12.47
CA LYS A 20 14.64 -3.69 -13.75
C LYS A 20 13.69 -4.05 -14.89
N SER A 21 14.05 -3.65 -16.12
CA SER A 21 13.37 -4.07 -17.33
C SER A 21 13.34 -5.61 -17.44
N HIS A 22 12.29 -6.12 -18.05
CA HIS A 22 12.07 -7.55 -18.29
C HIS A 22 11.96 -7.83 -19.81
N GLY A 23 12.80 -8.72 -20.30
CA GLY A 23 12.84 -9.04 -21.73
C GLY A 23 13.36 -7.88 -22.61
N THR A 24 13.10 -7.98 -23.89
CA THR A 24 13.53 -6.98 -24.91
C THR A 24 12.42 -5.99 -25.28
N GLY A 25 11.18 -6.32 -24.93
CA GLY A 25 9.97 -5.57 -25.33
C GLY A 25 9.71 -4.29 -24.55
N GLY A 26 10.51 -3.98 -23.51
CA GLY A 26 10.32 -2.76 -22.71
C GLY A 26 9.43 -2.94 -21.48
N HIS A 27 9.09 -4.17 -21.12
CA HIS A 27 8.35 -4.44 -19.89
C HIS A 27 9.17 -4.06 -18.65
N LEU A 28 8.51 -3.52 -17.63
CA LEU A 28 9.08 -3.18 -16.34
C LEU A 28 8.56 -4.16 -15.28
N ARG A 29 9.45 -4.76 -14.52
CA ARG A 29 9.07 -5.50 -13.32
C ARG A 29 8.63 -4.51 -12.24
N LEU A 30 7.64 -4.92 -11.44
CA LEU A 30 7.05 -4.07 -10.42
C LEU A 30 7.24 -4.67 -9.04
N LEU A 31 7.53 -3.82 -8.08
CA LEU A 31 7.40 -4.11 -6.66
C LEU A 31 6.17 -3.40 -6.16
N VAL A 32 5.06 -4.13 -6.12
CA VAL A 32 3.73 -3.63 -5.70
C VAL A 32 3.08 -4.69 -4.86
N GLU A 33 2.51 -4.30 -3.73
CA GLU A 33 1.75 -5.21 -2.87
C GLU A 33 0.55 -5.80 -3.63
N GLU A 34 0.23 -7.06 -3.34
CA GLU A 34 -0.83 -7.81 -4.03
C GLU A 34 -2.18 -7.08 -4.02
N ARG A 35 -2.54 -6.48 -2.89
CA ARG A 35 -3.78 -5.69 -2.73
C ARG A 35 -3.89 -4.50 -3.70
N PHE A 36 -2.77 -4.00 -4.22
CA PHE A 36 -2.73 -2.86 -5.14
C PHE A 36 -2.61 -3.26 -6.60
N ARG A 37 -2.31 -4.53 -6.92
CA ARG A 37 -2.14 -4.98 -8.32
C ARG A 37 -3.36 -4.70 -9.18
N SER A 38 -4.57 -4.77 -8.62
CA SER A 38 -5.82 -4.50 -9.33
C SER A 38 -5.95 -3.09 -9.89
N TYR A 39 -5.16 -2.13 -9.41
CA TYR A 39 -5.12 -0.78 -9.96
C TYR A 39 -4.25 -0.66 -11.21
N ILE A 40 -3.28 -1.56 -11.37
CA ILE A 40 -2.37 -1.62 -12.51
C ILE A 40 -2.99 -2.55 -13.54
N LYS A 41 -3.68 -1.97 -14.53
CA LYS A 41 -4.40 -2.72 -15.57
C LYS A 41 -4.30 -2.02 -16.92
N PRO A 42 -4.39 -2.75 -18.04
CA PRO A 42 -4.36 -2.16 -19.37
C PRO A 42 -5.37 -1.04 -19.53
N GLY A 43 -4.94 0.06 -20.16
CA GLY A 43 -5.74 1.26 -20.39
C GLY A 43 -5.79 2.26 -19.22
N ALA A 44 -5.38 1.86 -18.00
CA ALA A 44 -5.26 2.77 -16.89
C ALA A 44 -4.02 3.66 -16.99
N PHE A 45 -3.99 4.74 -16.21
CA PHE A 45 -2.82 5.59 -16.06
C PHE A 45 -2.18 5.37 -14.70
N VAL A 46 -0.85 5.34 -14.67
CA VAL A 46 -0.03 5.45 -13.48
C VAL A 46 0.86 6.66 -13.59
N PHE A 47 1.29 7.20 -12.47
CA PHE A 47 2.22 8.32 -12.43
C PHE A 47 3.56 7.81 -11.92
N LEU A 48 4.62 8.06 -12.67
CA LEU A 48 5.99 7.77 -12.23
C LEU A 48 6.65 9.05 -11.75
N ASP A 49 7.38 8.93 -10.65
CA ASP A 49 8.20 10.05 -10.17
C ASP A 49 9.47 10.14 -11.02
N LEU A 50 9.56 11.20 -11.81
CA LEU A 50 10.73 11.55 -12.59
C LEU A 50 11.30 12.86 -12.04
N ASP A 51 12.34 12.74 -11.23
CA ASP A 51 13.06 13.88 -10.65
C ASP A 51 12.16 14.86 -9.86
N GLY A 52 11.25 14.29 -9.05
CA GLY A 52 10.28 15.03 -8.24
C GLY A 52 9.00 15.44 -8.98
N SER A 53 8.86 15.09 -10.25
CA SER A 53 7.67 15.33 -11.05
C SER A 53 6.90 14.05 -11.30
N ARG A 54 5.59 14.03 -11.02
CA ARG A 54 4.72 12.89 -11.27
C ARG A 54 4.20 12.93 -12.70
N VAL A 55 4.82 12.14 -13.57
CA VAL A 55 4.52 12.09 -15.01
C VAL A 55 3.54 10.95 -15.28
N PRO A 56 2.39 11.21 -15.96
CA PRO A 56 1.41 10.18 -16.29
C PRO A 56 1.90 9.27 -17.41
N PHE A 57 1.75 7.96 -17.23
CA PHE A 57 1.99 6.94 -18.24
C PHE A 57 0.75 6.07 -18.41
N LYS A 58 0.36 5.80 -19.64
CA LYS A 58 -0.72 4.88 -19.96
C LYS A 58 -0.19 3.45 -19.96
N ILE A 59 -0.85 2.56 -19.27
CA ILE A 59 -0.51 1.13 -19.25
C ILE A 59 -1.05 0.48 -20.53
N LYS A 60 -0.19 -0.18 -21.29
CA LYS A 60 -0.54 -0.95 -22.49
C LYS A 60 -0.88 -2.38 -22.15
N GLU A 61 0.00 -3.04 -21.40
CA GLU A 61 -0.09 -4.46 -21.06
C GLU A 61 0.33 -4.68 -19.61
N VAL A 62 -0.23 -5.72 -18.99
CA VAL A 62 0.14 -6.20 -17.65
C VAL A 62 0.16 -7.71 -17.67
N GLU A 63 1.19 -8.30 -17.10
CA GLU A 63 1.31 -9.73 -16.89
C GLU A 63 1.53 -10.01 -15.41
N ASP A 64 0.70 -10.88 -14.83
CA ASP A 64 0.80 -11.34 -13.44
C ASP A 64 1.11 -12.83 -13.41
N GLY A 65 2.40 -13.15 -13.48
CA GLY A 65 2.94 -14.50 -13.51
C GLY A 65 4.04 -14.70 -12.47
N GLN A 66 5.15 -15.31 -12.86
CA GLN A 66 6.32 -15.43 -11.98
C GLN A 66 6.83 -14.05 -11.49
N HIS A 67 6.62 -13.02 -12.29
CA HIS A 67 6.88 -11.63 -11.97
C HIS A 67 5.67 -10.80 -12.38
N PHE A 68 5.36 -9.79 -11.57
CA PHE A 68 4.36 -8.79 -11.93
C PHE A 68 5.06 -7.74 -12.82
N VAL A 69 4.64 -7.64 -14.06
CA VAL A 69 5.26 -6.76 -15.07
C VAL A 69 4.22 -5.89 -15.77
N MET A 70 4.61 -4.69 -16.19
CA MET A 70 3.80 -3.83 -17.05
C MET A 70 4.59 -3.32 -18.25
N LEU A 71 3.89 -3.08 -19.34
CA LEU A 71 4.36 -2.36 -20.50
C LEU A 71 3.60 -1.02 -20.59
N LEU A 72 4.34 0.07 -20.74
CA LEU A 72 3.79 1.41 -20.92
C LEU A 72 3.62 1.71 -22.42
N ALA A 73 2.55 2.45 -22.80
CA ALA A 73 2.18 2.64 -24.19
C ALA A 73 3.23 3.41 -25.01
N ASP A 74 3.90 4.37 -24.36
CA ASP A 74 4.85 5.27 -25.03
C ASP A 74 6.32 4.81 -24.86
N ILE A 75 6.54 3.60 -24.33
CA ILE A 75 7.87 3.04 -24.09
C ILE A 75 8.13 1.93 -25.09
N ASN A 76 9.15 2.14 -25.94
CA ASN A 76 9.53 1.23 -26.99
C ASN A 76 10.90 0.59 -26.71
N GLY A 77 10.86 -0.64 -26.21
CA GLY A 77 12.05 -1.44 -26.00
C GLY A 77 12.80 -1.17 -24.70
N LYS A 78 13.86 -1.95 -24.53
CA LYS A 78 14.60 -2.05 -23.28
C LYS A 78 15.28 -0.73 -22.85
N GLN A 79 15.87 0.00 -23.81
CA GLN A 79 16.64 1.21 -23.49
C GLN A 79 15.77 2.28 -22.82
N GLU A 80 14.56 2.51 -23.35
CA GLU A 80 13.63 3.46 -22.77
C GLU A 80 13.11 3.00 -21.42
N SER A 81 12.77 1.71 -21.27
CA SER A 81 12.32 1.16 -20.00
C SER A 81 13.39 1.19 -18.91
N ASP A 82 14.67 1.04 -19.27
CA ASP A 82 15.77 1.11 -18.31
C ASP A 82 15.86 2.51 -17.64
N THR A 83 15.45 3.58 -18.32
CA THR A 83 15.39 4.94 -17.73
C THR A 83 14.33 5.08 -16.64
N LEU A 84 13.32 4.21 -16.67
CA LEU A 84 12.22 4.19 -15.73
C LEU A 84 12.41 3.18 -14.59
N THR A 85 13.61 2.61 -14.48
CA THR A 85 13.95 1.67 -13.41
C THR A 85 14.08 2.39 -12.05
N GLY A 86 13.54 1.78 -10.99
CA GLY A 86 13.64 2.29 -9.63
C GLY A 86 12.74 3.50 -9.33
N LYS A 87 11.85 3.86 -10.25
CA LYS A 87 10.93 4.99 -10.08
C LYS A 87 9.70 4.61 -9.26
N GLU A 88 9.25 5.51 -8.40
CA GLU A 88 8.02 5.31 -7.62
C GLU A 88 6.77 5.38 -8.51
N ILE A 89 5.80 4.52 -8.19
CA ILE A 89 4.52 4.42 -8.91
C ILE A 89 3.43 5.03 -8.04
N TRP A 90 2.76 6.04 -8.55
CA TRP A 90 1.73 6.79 -7.86
C TRP A 90 0.40 6.73 -8.58
N LEU A 91 -0.70 6.81 -7.82
CA LEU A 91 -2.06 7.07 -8.33
C LEU A 91 -2.66 8.30 -7.66
N PRO A 92 -3.60 9.00 -8.35
CA PRO A 92 -4.47 9.94 -7.68
C PRO A 92 -5.21 9.27 -6.51
N LEU A 93 -5.19 9.90 -5.34
CA LEU A 93 -5.81 9.32 -4.14
C LEU A 93 -7.28 8.96 -4.35
N GLU A 94 -8.00 9.76 -5.10
CA GLU A 94 -9.41 9.54 -5.48
C GLU A 94 -9.68 8.24 -6.25
N GLN A 95 -8.67 7.69 -6.92
CA GLN A 95 -8.76 6.41 -7.65
C GLN A 95 -8.51 5.20 -6.76
N VAL A 96 -7.98 5.41 -5.56
CA VAL A 96 -7.69 4.35 -4.60
C VAL A 96 -8.88 4.18 -3.67
N LYS A 97 -9.36 2.94 -3.52
CA LYS A 97 -10.49 2.66 -2.63
C LYS A 97 -10.14 3.06 -1.19
N PRO A 98 -11.05 3.65 -0.42
CA PRO A 98 -10.77 4.10 0.96
C PRO A 98 -10.08 3.05 1.83
N ARG A 99 -10.48 1.79 1.72
CA ARG A 99 -9.84 0.66 2.43
C ARG A 99 -8.36 0.44 2.07
N HIS A 100 -7.91 0.93 0.91
CA HIS A 100 -6.54 0.81 0.42
C HIS A 100 -5.74 2.11 0.56
N GLN A 101 -6.39 3.23 0.90
CA GLN A 101 -5.74 4.54 1.07
C GLN A 101 -4.94 4.61 2.38
N LYS A 102 -5.15 3.65 3.27
CA LYS A 102 -4.29 3.51 4.43
C LYS A 102 -2.88 3.21 3.91
N SER A 103 -1.96 4.16 4.11
CA SER A 103 -0.55 4.03 3.73
C SER A 103 0.00 2.66 4.13
N PRO A 104 0.95 2.08 3.36
CA PRO A 104 1.78 1.02 3.90
C PRO A 104 2.32 1.56 5.23
N ARG A 105 2.03 0.86 6.31
CA ARG A 105 2.41 1.32 7.64
C ARG A 105 3.88 1.62 7.64
N ASN A 106 4.23 2.84 8.01
CA ASN A 106 5.58 3.13 8.43
C ASN A 106 5.87 2.18 9.58
N ILE A 107 6.71 1.19 9.36
CA ILE A 107 7.21 0.26 10.39
C ILE A 107 7.82 1.05 11.56
N ASN A 108 8.15 2.34 11.32
CA ASN A 108 8.65 3.29 12.31
C ASN A 108 7.54 4.09 13.04
N GLU A 109 6.25 3.87 12.74
CA GLU A 109 5.17 4.55 13.47
C GLU A 109 5.01 3.86 14.83
N LYS A 110 5.32 4.58 15.91
CA LYS A 110 5.16 4.07 17.27
C LYS A 110 3.68 4.06 17.62
N TRP A 111 3.16 2.88 17.90
CA TRP A 111 1.77 2.65 18.27
C TRP A 111 1.58 2.53 19.80
N ASP A 112 2.65 2.71 20.57
CA ASP A 112 2.68 2.49 22.02
C ASP A 112 1.69 3.39 22.78
N ASP A 113 1.26 4.51 22.18
CA ASP A 113 0.28 5.44 22.74
C ASP A 113 -1.15 5.22 22.20
N TYR A 114 -1.37 4.19 21.41
CA TYR A 114 -2.67 3.92 20.78
C TYR A 114 -3.46 2.88 21.58
N SER A 115 -4.78 2.92 21.38
CA SER A 115 -5.70 1.87 21.83
C SER A 115 -6.33 1.15 20.65
N ILE A 116 -6.63 -0.12 20.81
CA ILE A 116 -7.37 -0.92 19.84
C ILE A 116 -8.83 -0.97 20.28
N LEU A 117 -9.75 -0.53 19.42
CA LEU A 117 -11.18 -0.74 19.59
C LEU A 117 -11.62 -1.91 18.72
N ASP A 118 -12.01 -3.01 19.35
CA ASP A 118 -12.61 -4.13 18.65
C ASP A 118 -14.07 -3.81 18.30
N GLN A 119 -14.37 -3.72 17.02
CA GLN A 119 -15.71 -3.36 16.53
C GLN A 119 -16.77 -4.45 16.76
N LYS A 120 -16.33 -5.70 16.97
CA LYS A 120 -17.27 -6.80 17.24
C LYS A 120 -17.73 -6.82 18.69
N SER A 121 -16.81 -6.71 19.63
CA SER A 121 -17.12 -6.74 21.06
C SER A 121 -17.41 -5.35 21.65
N GLY A 122 -16.97 -4.28 20.99
CA GLY A 122 -17.02 -2.92 21.50
C GLY A 122 -15.99 -2.64 22.62
N LEU A 123 -15.08 -3.58 22.87
CA LEU A 123 -14.06 -3.44 23.91
C LEU A 123 -12.85 -2.67 23.40
N THR A 124 -12.20 -1.93 24.30
CA THR A 124 -10.99 -1.17 23.99
C THR A 124 -9.80 -1.73 24.76
N TYR A 125 -8.69 -1.95 24.05
CA TYR A 125 -7.45 -2.47 24.61
C TYR A 125 -6.33 -1.45 24.43
N THR A 126 -5.63 -1.08 25.49
CA THR A 126 -4.48 -0.19 25.40
C THR A 126 -3.26 -0.95 24.91
N ILE A 127 -2.55 -0.42 23.92
CA ILE A 127 -1.30 -1.00 23.44
C ILE A 127 -0.20 -0.67 24.46
N LEU A 128 0.36 -1.71 25.08
CA LEU A 128 1.48 -1.57 26.01
C LEU A 128 2.80 -1.32 25.28
N ARG A 129 3.00 -2.06 24.20
CA ARG A 129 4.16 -1.96 23.31
C ARG A 129 3.87 -2.65 21.98
N THR A 130 4.72 -2.42 21.00
CA THR A 130 4.69 -3.14 19.72
C THR A 130 5.91 -4.03 19.58
N GLU A 131 5.73 -5.21 19.00
CA GLU A 131 6.78 -6.18 18.72
C GLU A 131 6.83 -6.51 17.24
N GLU A 132 8.02 -6.46 16.65
CA GLU A 132 8.23 -6.72 15.23
C GLU A 132 8.57 -8.20 14.99
N TYR A 133 7.79 -8.86 14.15
CA TYR A 133 8.02 -10.22 13.68
C TYR A 133 8.36 -10.22 12.18
N PRO A 134 8.98 -11.25 11.62
CA PRO A 134 9.54 -11.24 10.25
C PRO A 134 8.58 -10.81 9.14
N GLN A 135 7.27 -10.86 9.34
CA GLN A 135 6.29 -10.48 8.32
C GLN A 135 5.13 -9.65 8.86
N GLN A 136 5.13 -9.31 10.14
CA GLN A 136 4.02 -8.58 10.76
C GLN A 136 4.44 -7.84 12.02
N LEU A 137 3.77 -6.72 12.27
CA LEU A 137 3.84 -5.99 13.52
C LEU A 137 2.73 -6.49 14.45
N MET A 138 3.07 -6.76 15.70
CA MET A 138 2.14 -7.19 16.73
C MET A 138 2.00 -6.10 17.78
N ALA A 139 0.78 -5.83 18.20
CA ALA A 139 0.50 -5.05 19.41
C ALA A 139 0.42 -5.99 20.61
N VAL A 140 1.07 -5.63 21.68
CA VAL A 140 0.93 -6.30 22.98
C VAL A 140 -0.07 -5.50 23.81
N VAL A 141 -1.14 -6.16 24.23
CA VAL A 141 -2.18 -5.57 25.07
C VAL A 141 -2.32 -6.38 26.36
N ASP A 142 -2.73 -5.72 27.45
CA ASP A 142 -3.06 -6.43 28.70
C ASP A 142 -4.53 -6.85 28.69
N ILE A 143 -4.78 -8.13 28.91
CA ILE A 143 -6.12 -8.68 29.10
C ILE A 143 -6.09 -9.51 30.40
N GLU A 144 -6.72 -9.00 31.44
CA GLU A 144 -6.82 -9.63 32.75
C GLU A 144 -5.44 -10.03 33.35
N GLY A 145 -4.43 -9.18 33.18
CA GLY A 145 -3.07 -9.39 33.66
C GLY A 145 -2.22 -10.33 32.80
N ARG A 146 -2.65 -10.60 31.57
CA ARG A 146 -1.88 -11.39 30.59
C ARG A 146 -1.56 -10.56 29.36
N ASP A 147 -0.32 -10.67 28.89
CA ASP A 147 0.10 -10.08 27.62
C ASP A 147 -0.48 -10.87 26.46
N VAL A 148 -1.33 -10.26 25.67
CA VAL A 148 -1.93 -10.83 24.47
C VAL A 148 -1.38 -10.13 23.24
N LEU A 149 -0.99 -10.90 22.22
CA LEU A 149 -0.43 -10.42 20.97
C LEU A 149 -1.54 -10.28 19.91
N ILE A 150 -1.79 -9.06 19.45
CA ILE A 150 -2.76 -8.77 18.39
C ILE A 150 -2.03 -8.33 17.13
N PRO A 151 -2.20 -9.03 15.98
CA PRO A 151 -1.53 -8.64 14.74
C PRO A 151 -2.11 -7.34 14.20
N LEU A 152 -1.26 -6.33 14.06
CA LEU A 152 -1.61 -5.07 13.43
C LEU A 152 -1.59 -5.24 11.90
N SER A 153 -2.48 -6.04 11.35
CA SER A 153 -2.58 -6.32 9.91
C SER A 153 -3.67 -5.49 9.25
N ASP A 154 -3.46 -5.16 7.97
CA ASP A 154 -4.46 -4.42 7.18
C ASP A 154 -5.76 -5.19 6.95
N GLN A 155 -5.74 -6.51 7.17
CA GLN A 155 -6.93 -7.36 7.07
C GLN A 155 -7.86 -7.17 8.27
N LEU A 156 -7.30 -6.89 9.45
CA LEU A 156 -8.03 -6.73 10.70
C LEU A 156 -8.36 -5.27 11.00
N ILE A 157 -7.50 -4.33 10.60
CA ILE A 157 -7.71 -2.90 10.85
C ILE A 157 -8.72 -2.34 9.85
N THR A 158 -9.80 -1.77 10.37
CA THR A 158 -10.85 -1.11 9.60
C THR A 158 -10.59 0.38 9.45
N GLU A 159 -10.10 1.04 10.53
CA GLU A 159 -9.85 2.47 10.55
C GLU A 159 -8.75 2.80 11.57
N ILE A 160 -8.05 3.92 11.35
CA ILE A 160 -7.08 4.48 12.32
C ILE A 160 -7.44 5.94 12.52
N ASP A 161 -7.91 6.26 13.73
CA ASP A 161 -8.11 7.62 14.19
C ASP A 161 -6.81 8.12 14.83
N LYS A 162 -6.09 8.97 14.11
CA LYS A 162 -4.81 9.53 14.57
C LYS A 162 -5.00 10.63 15.62
N ASP A 163 -6.12 11.30 15.60
CA ASP A 163 -6.42 12.40 16.53
C ASP A 163 -6.77 11.85 17.92
N GLN A 164 -7.56 10.79 17.96
CA GLN A 164 -7.92 10.07 19.17
C GLN A 164 -6.95 8.95 19.55
N LYS A 165 -5.99 8.63 18.67
CA LYS A 165 -5.06 7.50 18.82
C LYS A 165 -5.77 6.15 19.01
N ILE A 166 -6.80 5.90 18.19
CA ILE A 166 -7.59 4.68 18.24
C ILE A 166 -7.41 3.90 16.92
N ILE A 167 -7.12 2.61 17.04
CA ILE A 167 -7.10 1.66 15.94
C ILE A 167 -8.39 0.83 16.00
N HIS A 168 -9.28 1.05 15.06
CA HIS A 168 -10.50 0.25 14.92
C HIS A 168 -10.16 -1.06 14.20
N MET A 169 -10.52 -2.19 14.80
CA MET A 169 -10.21 -3.51 14.27
C MET A 169 -11.42 -4.46 14.39
N GLU A 170 -11.47 -5.47 13.54
CA GLU A 170 -12.30 -6.66 13.72
C GLU A 170 -11.40 -7.80 14.18
N ILE A 171 -11.39 -8.07 15.50
CA ILE A 171 -10.55 -9.11 16.07
C ILE A 171 -11.26 -10.47 15.89
N PRO A 172 -10.60 -11.49 15.31
CA PRO A 172 -11.17 -12.84 15.20
C PRO A 172 -11.43 -13.46 16.57
N GLU A 173 -12.56 -14.17 16.67
CA GLU A 173 -12.86 -14.97 17.86
C GLU A 173 -11.75 -15.99 18.10
N GLY A 174 -11.33 -16.13 19.36
CA GLY A 174 -10.23 -17.01 19.77
C GLY A 174 -8.84 -16.38 19.79
N LEU A 175 -8.64 -15.20 19.18
CA LEU A 175 -7.34 -14.52 19.25
C LEU A 175 -7.07 -13.93 20.65
N LEU A 176 -8.11 -13.58 21.37
CA LEU A 176 -8.04 -13.00 22.73
C LEU A 176 -8.06 -14.06 23.83
N GLU A 177 -8.29 -15.32 23.46
CA GLU A 177 -8.37 -16.46 24.40
C GLU A 177 -7.04 -17.24 24.52
N LEU A 178 -6.04 -16.85 23.71
CA LEU A 178 -4.70 -17.46 23.70
C LEU A 178 -3.82 -16.76 24.75
#